data_8d4d3be192ba9323f65bcb1ed5c02a93
#
_entry.id   8d4d3be192ba9323f65bcb1ed5c02a93
#
_cell.length_a   1.000
_cell.length_b   1.000
_cell.length_c   1.000
_cell.angle_alpha   90.00
_cell.angle_beta   90.00
_cell.angle_gamma   90.00
#
_symmetry.space_group_name_H-M   'P 1'
#
loop_
_entity.id
_entity.type
_entity.pdbx_description
1 polymer ?
#
loop_
_entity_poly.entity_id
_entity_poly.type
_entity_poly.pdbx_seq_one_letter_code
_entity_poly.pdbx_strand_id
1 'polypeptide(L)'
;VIDFMETRLIDIIESVRNYAGLLRKNPIRSVVDKLKATQQYGNQLPNFGDDAAVIPWKGEYLLFAADGMMSGLLVNEPYAAGKASVMVTVNDIYSMGGRPIGLVNVLASGNESQRAQIVEGIEKGCQKLKVPMLGGHLHPDALPSMPSLSVAILGSAKKLLRCHLSEAGDDLILAVDLNGQRGCHSVVSWDANSGKTAEELLYRLEALPLIAEQGLSCAAKDISNAGILGTISIMLENSGKGGFIDLAAIPHPENIPLIDWLHCFQSFGFILSVKPDNSQSVMDLFAERNITSGIIGHVTDDSVVTVRQDQETLTLFDFRKDAITGIRYERG
;
A
#
# COMPACT_ATOMS: atom_id res chain seq x y z
N VAL A 1 -24.09 24.52 9.85
CA VAL A 1 -22.76 24.54 10.47
C VAL A 1 -22.69 23.25 11.28
N ILE A 2 -22.08 22.21 10.76
CA ILE A 2 -21.80 20.99 11.53
C ILE A 2 -20.56 21.34 12.32
N ASP A 3 -20.73 21.45 13.63
CA ASP A 3 -19.65 21.61 14.59
C ASP A 3 -18.85 20.29 14.59
N PHE A 4 -17.76 20.24 13.82
CA PHE A 4 -16.81 19.15 13.90
C PHE A 4 -16.05 19.34 15.22
N MET A 5 -16.57 18.76 16.31
CA MET A 5 -15.78 18.60 17.52
C MET A 5 -14.46 17.94 17.10
N GLU A 6 -13.39 18.64 17.35
CA GLU A 6 -12.03 18.17 17.01
C GLU A 6 -11.79 16.81 17.67
N THR A 7 -11.56 15.77 16.87
CA THR A 7 -11.37 14.41 17.40
C THR A 7 -10.10 14.39 18.23
N ARG A 8 -10.18 14.00 19.50
CA ARG A 8 -9.02 13.98 20.39
C ARG A 8 -7.97 13.00 19.90
N LEU A 9 -6.69 13.30 20.11
CA LEU A 9 -5.59 12.44 19.69
C LEU A 9 -5.73 11.00 20.22
N ILE A 10 -6.17 10.84 21.48
CA ILE A 10 -6.37 9.50 22.05
C ILE A 10 -7.42 8.68 21.29
N ASP A 11 -8.50 9.31 20.83
CA ASP A 11 -9.55 8.62 20.07
C ASP A 11 -9.05 8.20 18.69
N ILE A 12 -8.17 9.01 18.06
CA ILE A 12 -7.47 8.65 16.81
C ILE A 12 -6.55 7.45 17.04
N ILE A 13 -5.72 7.48 18.08
CA ILE A 13 -4.82 6.38 18.44
C ILE A 13 -5.58 5.07 18.64
N GLU A 14 -6.66 5.10 19.45
CA GLU A 14 -7.49 3.92 19.70
C GLU A 14 -8.17 3.42 18.42
N SER A 15 -8.69 4.32 17.59
CA SER A 15 -9.31 3.98 16.31
C SER A 15 -8.34 3.27 15.38
N VAL A 16 -7.11 3.77 15.24
CA VAL A 16 -6.08 3.14 14.40
C VAL A 16 -5.65 1.78 14.96
N ARG A 17 -5.39 1.68 16.27
CA ARG A 17 -4.97 0.41 16.91
C ARG A 17 -6.04 -0.69 16.79
N ASN A 18 -7.32 -0.31 16.83
CA ASN A 18 -8.45 -1.24 16.75
C ASN A 18 -9.02 -1.38 15.34
N TYR A 19 -8.40 -0.75 14.34
CA TYR A 19 -8.90 -0.82 12.97
C TYR A 19 -8.80 -2.24 12.40
N ALA A 20 -9.94 -2.76 11.91
CA ALA A 20 -10.02 -4.13 11.40
C ALA A 20 -9.02 -4.42 10.27
N GLY A 21 -8.75 -3.42 9.40
CA GLY A 21 -7.76 -3.51 8.32
C GLY A 21 -6.33 -3.71 8.84
N LEU A 22 -6.01 -3.20 10.02
CA LEU A 22 -4.73 -3.39 10.69
C LEU A 22 -4.68 -4.72 11.45
N LEU A 23 -5.71 -5.01 12.27
CA LEU A 23 -5.76 -6.21 13.11
C LEU A 23 -5.71 -7.51 12.29
N ARG A 24 -6.25 -7.50 11.06
CA ARG A 24 -6.15 -8.66 10.15
C ARG A 24 -4.72 -9.02 9.74
N LYS A 25 -3.73 -8.17 10.03
CA LYS A 25 -2.31 -8.44 9.77
C LYS A 25 -1.64 -9.31 10.83
N ASN A 26 -2.21 -9.41 12.03
CA ASN A 26 -1.63 -10.16 13.15
C ASN A 26 -1.28 -11.65 12.82
N PRO A 27 -2.08 -12.42 12.04
CA PRO A 27 -1.75 -13.81 11.73
C PRO A 27 -0.56 -13.99 10.78
N ILE A 28 -0.08 -12.94 10.11
CA ILE A 28 0.99 -13.02 9.09
C ILE A 28 2.24 -13.66 9.67
N ARG A 29 2.65 -13.28 10.87
CA ARG A 29 3.84 -13.82 11.53
C ARG A 29 3.85 -15.34 11.56
N SER A 30 2.74 -15.97 11.97
CA SER A 30 2.66 -17.44 12.11
C SER A 30 2.80 -18.17 10.77
N VAL A 31 2.40 -17.53 9.67
CA VAL A 31 2.58 -18.05 8.30
C VAL A 31 4.03 -17.89 7.87
N VAL A 32 4.59 -16.69 8.06
CA VAL A 32 5.99 -16.39 7.70
C VAL A 32 6.97 -17.28 8.44
N ASP A 33 6.80 -17.47 9.75
CA ASP A 33 7.68 -18.31 10.57
C ASP A 33 7.77 -19.75 10.03
N LYS A 34 6.67 -20.27 9.46
CA LYS A 34 6.66 -21.61 8.83
C LYS A 34 7.29 -21.62 7.44
N LEU A 35 7.13 -20.57 6.67
CA LEU A 35 7.60 -20.51 5.29
C LEU A 35 9.04 -19.96 5.17
N LYS A 36 9.56 -19.28 6.19
CA LYS A 36 10.89 -18.65 6.19
C LYS A 36 12.01 -19.59 5.72
N ALA A 37 11.98 -20.86 6.13
CA ALA A 37 12.98 -21.84 5.74
C ALA A 37 13.00 -22.13 4.22
N THR A 38 11.89 -21.91 3.51
CA THR A 38 11.80 -22.18 2.07
C THR A 38 12.55 -21.16 1.25
N GLN A 39 12.88 -19.98 1.80
CA GLN A 39 13.62 -18.93 1.11
C GLN A 39 15.05 -19.34 0.75
N GLN A 40 15.61 -20.33 1.43
CA GLN A 40 16.94 -20.88 1.10
C GLN A 40 16.98 -21.69 -0.21
N TYR A 41 15.81 -22.00 -0.82
CA TYR A 41 15.74 -22.79 -2.04
C TYR A 41 15.93 -21.99 -3.33
N GLY A 42 16.10 -20.67 -3.24
CA GLY A 42 16.22 -19.79 -4.40
C GLY A 42 17.22 -18.65 -4.20
N ASN A 43 17.32 -17.80 -5.20
CA ASN A 43 18.22 -16.64 -5.24
C ASN A 43 17.50 -15.31 -4.98
N GLN A 44 16.29 -15.35 -4.40
CA GLN A 44 15.53 -14.16 -4.05
C GLN A 44 16.25 -13.34 -2.97
N LEU A 45 15.94 -12.04 -2.93
CA LEU A 45 16.31 -11.18 -1.82
C LEU A 45 15.23 -11.30 -0.73
N PRO A 46 15.51 -12.03 0.38
CA PRO A 46 14.49 -12.37 1.33
C PRO A 46 14.00 -11.14 2.11
N ASN A 47 12.72 -10.84 2.00
CA ASN A 47 11.98 -10.01 2.95
C ASN A 47 10.47 -10.20 2.76
N PHE A 48 9.81 -10.86 3.69
CA PHE A 48 8.37 -11.02 3.67
C PHE A 48 7.56 -9.73 3.94
N GLY A 49 8.21 -8.65 4.35
CA GLY A 49 7.56 -7.36 4.64
C GLY A 49 7.42 -6.44 3.44
N ASP A 50 8.13 -6.70 2.33
CA ASP A 50 8.01 -5.94 1.10
C ASP A 50 6.66 -6.21 0.40
N ASP A 51 6.22 -5.29 -0.47
CA ASP A 51 4.97 -5.42 -1.22
C ASP A 51 5.08 -6.47 -2.33
N ALA A 52 6.30 -6.74 -2.81
CA ALA A 52 6.58 -7.81 -3.78
C ALA A 52 7.82 -8.61 -3.40
N ALA A 53 7.83 -9.89 -3.74
CA ALA A 53 9.04 -10.71 -3.71
C ALA A 53 10.04 -10.22 -4.77
N VAL A 54 11.34 -10.22 -4.44
CA VAL A 54 12.41 -9.72 -5.30
C VAL A 54 13.31 -10.85 -5.73
N ILE A 55 13.46 -11.05 -7.04
CA ILE A 55 14.29 -12.08 -7.63
C ILE A 55 15.36 -11.40 -8.51
N PRO A 56 16.66 -11.47 -8.18
CA PRO A 56 17.73 -10.98 -9.06
C PRO A 56 17.70 -11.69 -10.42
N TRP A 57 17.70 -10.92 -11.51
CA TRP A 57 17.60 -11.47 -12.85
C TRP A 57 18.34 -10.62 -13.90
N LYS A 58 19.39 -11.17 -14.49
CA LYS A 58 20.15 -10.55 -15.60
C LYS A 58 20.60 -9.10 -15.36
N GLY A 59 21.01 -8.80 -14.14
CA GLY A 59 21.50 -7.46 -13.77
C GLY A 59 20.40 -6.48 -13.34
N GLU A 60 19.14 -6.91 -13.35
CA GLU A 60 17.95 -6.21 -12.86
C GLU A 60 17.23 -7.09 -11.82
N TYR A 61 15.98 -6.74 -11.49
CA TYR A 61 15.15 -7.47 -10.55
C TYR A 61 13.79 -7.79 -11.17
N LEU A 62 13.34 -9.03 -10.99
CA LEU A 62 11.93 -9.38 -11.15
C LEU A 62 11.21 -9.16 -9.83
N LEU A 63 10.02 -8.60 -9.92
CA LEU A 63 9.10 -8.38 -8.81
C LEU A 63 7.88 -9.27 -9.00
N PHE A 64 7.50 -9.99 -7.95
CA PHE A 64 6.38 -10.92 -8.00
C PHE A 64 5.50 -10.72 -6.77
N ALA A 65 4.25 -10.29 -6.98
CA ALA A 65 3.26 -10.08 -5.92
C ALA A 65 1.97 -10.83 -6.22
N ALA A 66 1.17 -11.06 -5.18
CA ALA A 66 -0.18 -11.58 -5.31
C ALA A 66 -1.07 -11.04 -4.20
N ASP A 67 -2.27 -10.61 -4.55
CA ASP A 67 -3.25 -10.14 -3.59
C ASP A 67 -4.60 -10.84 -3.76
N GLY A 68 -5.32 -10.99 -2.65
CA GLY A 68 -6.64 -11.57 -2.58
C GLY A 68 -7.69 -10.52 -2.25
N MET A 69 -8.78 -10.49 -3.01
CA MET A 69 -9.85 -9.52 -2.80
C MET A 69 -10.74 -9.92 -1.62
N MET A 70 -11.18 -8.91 -0.87
CA MET A 70 -12.10 -9.09 0.26
C MET A 70 -13.44 -9.66 -0.22
N SER A 71 -13.89 -10.75 0.40
CA SER A 71 -15.15 -11.41 0.02
C SER A 71 -16.36 -10.47 0.09
N GLY A 72 -16.41 -9.59 1.09
CA GLY A 72 -17.47 -8.58 1.20
C GLY A 72 -17.54 -7.63 0.02
N LEU A 73 -16.38 -7.21 -0.51
CA LEU A 73 -16.32 -6.36 -1.70
C LEU A 73 -16.77 -7.13 -2.95
N LEU A 74 -16.33 -8.39 -3.11
CA LEU A 74 -16.75 -9.25 -4.22
C LEU A 74 -18.25 -9.52 -4.25
N VAL A 75 -18.87 -9.64 -3.07
CA VAL A 75 -20.33 -9.88 -2.96
C VAL A 75 -21.13 -8.59 -3.22
N ASN A 76 -20.72 -7.49 -2.62
CA ASN A 76 -21.53 -6.26 -2.63
C ASN A 76 -21.26 -5.36 -3.84
N GLU A 77 -20.00 -5.34 -4.33
CA GLU A 77 -19.54 -4.43 -5.39
C GLU A 77 -18.58 -5.17 -6.35
N PRO A 78 -19.07 -6.21 -7.06
CA PRO A 78 -18.23 -7.13 -7.84
C PRO A 78 -17.42 -6.44 -8.94
N TYR A 79 -17.98 -5.45 -9.64
CA TYR A 79 -17.25 -4.67 -10.64
C TYR A 79 -16.08 -3.87 -10.00
N ALA A 80 -16.36 -3.20 -8.89
CA ALA A 80 -15.35 -2.45 -8.17
C ALA A 80 -14.23 -3.35 -7.61
N ALA A 81 -14.61 -4.56 -7.12
CA ALA A 81 -13.66 -5.56 -6.67
C ALA A 81 -12.73 -6.02 -7.80
N GLY A 82 -13.29 -6.29 -9.00
CA GLY A 82 -12.50 -6.64 -10.18
C GLY A 82 -11.54 -5.53 -10.59
N LYS A 83 -12.02 -4.28 -10.66
CA LYS A 83 -11.18 -3.13 -10.99
C LYS A 83 -10.07 -2.90 -9.94
N ALA A 84 -10.39 -2.99 -8.67
CA ALA A 84 -9.45 -2.81 -7.57
C ALA A 84 -8.37 -3.89 -7.54
N SER A 85 -8.68 -5.14 -7.92
CA SER A 85 -7.72 -6.26 -7.89
C SER A 85 -6.51 -6.02 -8.81
N VAL A 86 -6.71 -5.33 -9.94
CA VAL A 86 -5.62 -4.93 -10.82
C VAL A 86 -4.83 -3.76 -10.23
N MET A 87 -5.53 -2.78 -9.68
CA MET A 87 -4.89 -1.58 -9.13
C MET A 87 -3.98 -1.90 -7.94
N VAL A 88 -4.45 -2.73 -6.99
CA VAL A 88 -3.67 -3.04 -5.78
C VAL A 88 -2.36 -3.74 -6.14
N THR A 89 -2.40 -4.74 -7.02
CA THR A 89 -1.19 -5.46 -7.43
C THR A 89 -0.25 -4.61 -8.29
N VAL A 90 -0.79 -3.68 -9.08
CA VAL A 90 0.03 -2.69 -9.81
C VAL A 90 0.73 -1.74 -8.84
N ASN A 91 0.05 -1.27 -7.79
CA ASN A 91 0.66 -0.44 -6.76
C ASN A 91 1.79 -1.17 -6.03
N ASP A 92 1.66 -2.47 -5.74
CA ASP A 92 2.73 -3.29 -5.15
C ASP A 92 4.02 -3.25 -5.99
N ILE A 93 3.89 -3.28 -7.32
CA ILE A 93 5.06 -3.21 -8.20
C ILE A 93 5.68 -1.81 -8.21
N TYR A 94 4.85 -0.76 -8.30
CA TYR A 94 5.35 0.61 -8.30
C TYR A 94 5.96 1.01 -6.96
N SER A 95 5.37 0.58 -5.83
CA SER A 95 5.93 0.84 -4.49
C SER A 95 7.34 0.29 -4.33
N MET A 96 7.66 -0.80 -5.05
CA MET A 96 8.98 -1.41 -5.08
C MET A 96 9.96 -0.75 -6.08
N GLY A 97 9.56 0.35 -6.75
CA GLY A 97 10.36 1.02 -7.78
C GLY A 97 10.35 0.32 -9.14
N GLY A 98 9.39 -0.58 -9.37
CA GLY A 98 9.28 -1.38 -10.59
C GLY A 98 8.18 -0.92 -11.53
N ARG A 99 8.10 -1.62 -12.68
CA ARG A 99 7.07 -1.46 -13.70
C ARG A 99 6.40 -2.81 -13.98
N PRO A 100 5.06 -2.86 -14.08
CA PRO A 100 4.32 -4.08 -14.36
C PRO A 100 4.67 -4.68 -15.72
N ILE A 101 4.69 -6.03 -15.80
CA ILE A 101 4.85 -6.79 -17.03
C ILE A 101 3.54 -7.48 -17.41
N GLY A 102 2.86 -8.11 -16.46
CA GLY A 102 1.60 -8.80 -16.71
C GLY A 102 1.01 -9.47 -15.49
N LEU A 103 -0.24 -9.85 -15.61
CA LEU A 103 -1.08 -10.39 -14.55
C LEU A 103 -1.58 -11.80 -14.89
N VAL A 104 -1.85 -12.57 -13.85
CA VAL A 104 -2.68 -13.78 -13.91
C VAL A 104 -3.67 -13.76 -12.74
N ASN A 105 -4.82 -14.45 -12.87
CA ASN A 105 -5.80 -14.50 -11.81
C ASN A 105 -6.30 -15.91 -11.48
N VAL A 106 -6.88 -16.07 -10.30
CA VAL A 106 -7.73 -17.20 -9.94
C VAL A 106 -9.07 -16.62 -9.50
N LEU A 107 -10.13 -16.94 -10.24
CA LEU A 107 -11.48 -16.49 -9.96
C LEU A 107 -12.38 -17.70 -9.65
N ALA A 108 -13.03 -17.67 -8.50
CA ALA A 108 -14.07 -18.63 -8.13
C ALA A 108 -15.38 -17.89 -7.91
N SER A 109 -16.40 -18.20 -8.75
CA SER A 109 -17.73 -17.61 -8.63
C SER A 109 -18.75 -18.48 -9.37
N GLY A 110 -19.69 -19.07 -8.65
CA GLY A 110 -20.80 -19.83 -9.19
C GLY A 110 -21.99 -18.98 -9.67
N ASN A 111 -21.96 -17.67 -9.42
CA ASN A 111 -22.96 -16.73 -9.92
C ASN A 111 -22.46 -16.08 -11.22
N GLU A 112 -23.14 -16.36 -12.34
CA GLU A 112 -22.73 -15.87 -13.67
C GLU A 112 -22.75 -14.34 -13.77
N SER A 113 -23.79 -13.69 -13.27
CA SER A 113 -23.90 -12.23 -13.30
C SER A 113 -22.82 -11.54 -12.47
N GLN A 114 -22.55 -12.06 -11.27
CA GLN A 114 -21.47 -11.57 -10.40
C GLN A 114 -20.11 -11.76 -11.07
N ARG A 115 -19.87 -12.95 -11.64
CA ARG A 115 -18.64 -13.27 -12.37
C ARG A 115 -18.42 -12.34 -13.56
N ALA A 116 -19.47 -12.04 -14.33
CA ALA A 116 -19.40 -11.12 -15.46
C ALA A 116 -18.97 -9.71 -15.00
N GLN A 117 -19.55 -9.20 -13.92
CA GLN A 117 -19.18 -7.90 -13.35
C GLN A 117 -17.74 -7.87 -12.84
N ILE A 118 -17.27 -8.94 -12.18
CA ILE A 118 -15.87 -9.04 -11.71
C ILE A 118 -14.92 -8.97 -12.92
N VAL A 119 -15.19 -9.75 -13.97
CA VAL A 119 -14.36 -9.79 -15.19
C VAL A 119 -14.35 -8.45 -15.92
N GLU A 120 -15.50 -7.79 -16.05
CA GLU A 120 -15.60 -6.43 -16.62
C GLU A 120 -14.76 -5.42 -15.81
N GLY A 121 -14.79 -5.53 -14.48
CA GLY A 121 -13.94 -4.73 -13.60
C GLY A 121 -12.45 -4.97 -13.83
N ILE A 122 -12.02 -6.24 -13.92
CA ILE A 122 -10.64 -6.63 -14.25
C ILE A 122 -10.22 -6.03 -15.60
N GLU A 123 -11.05 -6.21 -16.64
CA GLU A 123 -10.78 -5.65 -17.97
C GLU A 123 -10.58 -4.14 -17.90
N LYS A 124 -11.46 -3.44 -17.18
CA LYS A 124 -11.35 -1.99 -16.98
C LYS A 124 -10.06 -1.59 -16.26
N GLY A 125 -9.67 -2.33 -15.23
CA GLY A 125 -8.40 -2.13 -14.52
C GLY A 125 -7.19 -2.29 -15.46
N CYS A 126 -7.16 -3.37 -16.23
CA CYS A 126 -6.12 -3.63 -17.23
C CYS A 126 -6.02 -2.53 -18.29
N GLN A 127 -7.18 -2.07 -18.81
CA GLN A 127 -7.22 -0.96 -19.77
C GLN A 127 -6.69 0.34 -19.21
N LYS A 128 -7.05 0.66 -17.96
CA LYS A 128 -6.63 1.87 -17.24
C LYS A 128 -5.15 1.88 -16.92
N LEU A 129 -4.59 0.75 -16.50
CA LEU A 129 -3.21 0.64 -16.04
C LEU A 129 -2.27 0.06 -17.10
N LYS A 130 -2.81 -0.21 -18.32
CA LYS A 130 -2.04 -0.73 -19.48
C LYS A 130 -1.23 -1.96 -19.14
N VAL A 131 -1.77 -2.85 -18.31
CA VAL A 131 -1.14 -4.11 -17.93
C VAL A 131 -1.97 -5.27 -18.47
N PRO A 132 -1.40 -6.24 -19.21
CA PRO A 132 -2.16 -7.34 -19.78
C PRO A 132 -2.50 -8.42 -18.75
N MET A 133 -3.74 -8.95 -18.81
CA MET A 133 -4.10 -10.21 -18.16
C MET A 133 -3.64 -11.35 -19.08
N LEU A 134 -2.61 -12.09 -18.69
CA LEU A 134 -1.94 -13.09 -19.53
C LEU A 134 -2.57 -14.48 -19.40
N GLY A 135 -3.34 -14.71 -18.35
CA GLY A 135 -3.98 -16.00 -18.09
C GLY A 135 -4.66 -16.04 -16.75
N GLY A 136 -5.09 -17.22 -16.37
CA GLY A 136 -5.75 -17.40 -15.07
C GLY A 136 -6.41 -18.76 -14.95
N HIS A 137 -7.16 -18.95 -13.86
CA HIS A 137 -7.95 -20.13 -13.61
C HIS A 137 -9.35 -19.75 -13.13
N LEU A 138 -10.36 -20.51 -13.57
CA LEU A 138 -11.76 -20.28 -13.22
C LEU A 138 -12.35 -21.51 -12.51
N HIS A 139 -13.00 -21.28 -11.37
CA HIS A 139 -13.85 -22.23 -10.67
C HIS A 139 -15.33 -21.79 -10.76
N PRO A 140 -16.07 -22.23 -11.79
CA PRO A 140 -17.47 -21.85 -11.99
C PRO A 140 -18.43 -22.56 -11.04
N ASP A 141 -17.98 -23.60 -10.37
CA ASP A 141 -18.68 -24.48 -9.43
C ASP A 141 -18.60 -24.00 -7.97
N ALA A 142 -17.96 -22.86 -7.71
CA ALA A 142 -17.90 -22.27 -6.38
C ALA A 142 -19.31 -21.85 -5.90
N LEU A 143 -19.51 -21.82 -4.57
CA LEU A 143 -20.77 -21.34 -4.00
C LEU A 143 -21.05 -19.90 -4.41
N PRO A 144 -22.24 -19.57 -4.93
CA PRO A 144 -22.58 -18.22 -5.37
C PRO A 144 -22.42 -17.13 -4.27
N SER A 145 -22.60 -17.53 -3.00
CA SER A 145 -22.46 -16.64 -1.84
C SER A 145 -21.03 -16.46 -1.35
N MET A 146 -20.07 -17.21 -1.89
CA MET A 146 -18.68 -17.22 -1.45
C MET A 146 -17.70 -17.05 -2.62
N PRO A 147 -17.79 -15.96 -3.39
CA PRO A 147 -16.82 -15.70 -4.45
C PRO A 147 -15.44 -15.45 -3.87
N SER A 148 -14.41 -15.81 -4.62
CA SER A 148 -13.04 -15.44 -4.33
C SER A 148 -12.32 -15.01 -5.60
N LEU A 149 -11.41 -14.04 -5.45
CA LEU A 149 -10.55 -13.54 -6.52
C LEU A 149 -9.17 -13.30 -5.93
N SER A 150 -8.16 -13.87 -6.57
CA SER A 150 -6.77 -13.53 -6.34
C SER A 150 -6.13 -13.16 -7.67
N VAL A 151 -5.27 -12.14 -7.64
CA VAL A 151 -4.51 -11.67 -8.80
C VAL A 151 -3.04 -11.72 -8.45
N ALA A 152 -2.22 -12.31 -9.31
CA ALA A 152 -0.77 -12.26 -9.21
C ALA A 152 -0.21 -11.41 -10.34
N ILE A 153 0.88 -10.69 -10.05
CA ILE A 153 1.53 -9.76 -10.98
C ILE A 153 3.03 -10.03 -11.04
N LEU A 154 3.57 -9.96 -12.24
CA LEU A 154 5.00 -9.90 -12.51
C LEU A 154 5.37 -8.49 -12.94
N GLY A 155 6.44 -7.96 -12.37
CA GLY A 155 7.06 -6.69 -12.75
C GLY A 155 8.57 -6.80 -12.84
N SER A 156 9.22 -5.72 -13.23
CA SER A 156 10.68 -5.59 -13.20
C SER A 156 11.13 -4.23 -12.66
N ALA A 157 12.31 -4.18 -12.07
CA ALA A 157 12.92 -2.97 -11.55
C ALA A 157 14.43 -2.95 -11.82
N LYS A 158 14.96 -1.78 -12.19
CA LYS A 158 16.42 -1.55 -12.28
C LYS A 158 17.04 -1.24 -10.93
N LYS A 159 16.29 -0.53 -10.09
CA LYS A 159 16.61 -0.18 -8.71
C LYS A 159 15.37 -0.42 -7.85
N LEU A 160 15.59 -0.69 -6.58
CA LEU A 160 14.54 -1.11 -5.67
C LEU A 160 14.22 -0.03 -4.62
N LEU A 161 12.94 0.06 -4.26
CA LEU A 161 12.45 0.65 -3.02
C LEU A 161 12.00 -0.51 -2.13
N ARG A 162 12.57 -0.64 -0.94
CA ARG A 162 12.28 -1.76 -0.04
C ARG A 162 11.85 -1.27 1.32
N CYS A 163 10.70 -1.69 1.81
CA CYS A 163 10.09 -1.13 3.00
C CYS A 163 10.96 -1.25 4.27
N HIS A 164 11.86 -2.22 4.33
CA HIS A 164 12.75 -2.44 5.48
C HIS A 164 14.04 -1.60 5.46
N LEU A 165 14.23 -0.75 4.48
CA LEU A 165 15.44 0.08 4.35
C LEU A 165 15.29 1.49 4.90
N SER A 166 14.25 1.77 5.70
CA SER A 166 14.14 3.04 6.41
C SER A 166 15.27 3.21 7.43
N GLU A 167 15.86 4.40 7.48
CA GLU A 167 16.97 4.75 8.35
C GLU A 167 16.59 5.87 9.33
N ALA A 168 17.13 5.82 10.54
CA ALA A 168 16.91 6.91 11.50
C ALA A 168 17.43 8.25 10.94
N GLY A 169 16.61 9.29 11.05
CA GLY A 169 16.88 10.61 10.51
C GLY A 169 16.33 10.84 9.10
N ASP A 170 15.78 9.79 8.44
CA ASP A 170 15.05 9.98 7.18
C ASP A 170 13.73 10.73 7.42
N ASP A 171 13.34 11.57 6.48
CA ASP A 171 12.01 12.16 6.42
C ASP A 171 10.99 11.11 5.97
N LEU A 172 9.80 11.13 6.57
CA LEU A 172 8.64 10.37 6.13
C LEU A 172 7.83 11.25 5.16
N ILE A 173 7.84 10.90 3.88
CA ILE A 173 7.11 11.63 2.84
C ILE A 173 5.88 10.84 2.44
N LEU A 174 4.69 11.39 2.68
CA LEU A 174 3.43 10.86 2.20
C LEU A 174 3.08 11.52 0.86
N ALA A 175 2.84 10.71 -0.17
CA ALA A 175 2.42 11.15 -1.49
C ALA A 175 1.04 10.58 -1.80
N VAL A 176 0.03 11.43 -2.03
CA VAL A 176 -1.37 11.04 -2.27
C VAL A 176 -1.99 11.90 -3.37
N ASP A 177 -2.88 11.30 -4.15
CA ASP A 177 -3.68 12.05 -5.10
C ASP A 177 -4.99 12.53 -4.44
N LEU A 178 -5.03 13.79 -4.02
CA LEU A 178 -6.20 14.39 -3.38
C LEU A 178 -7.36 14.65 -4.37
N ASN A 179 -7.11 14.59 -5.70
CA ASN A 179 -8.12 14.81 -6.74
C ASN A 179 -8.88 13.50 -7.03
N GLY A 180 -9.58 13.00 -6.04
CA GLY A 180 -10.37 11.78 -6.08
C GLY A 180 -11.72 11.97 -5.39
N GLN A 181 -12.33 10.88 -5.03
CA GLN A 181 -13.59 10.81 -4.30
C GLN A 181 -13.64 9.57 -3.41
N ARG A 182 -14.60 9.48 -2.52
CA ARG A 182 -14.87 8.23 -1.81
C ARG A 182 -15.09 7.12 -2.84
N GLY A 183 -14.41 5.98 -2.61
CA GLY A 183 -14.47 4.82 -3.49
C GLY A 183 -15.68 3.92 -3.19
N CYS A 184 -15.40 2.65 -2.88
CA CYS A 184 -16.41 1.65 -2.57
C CYS A 184 -17.18 1.97 -1.28
N HIS A 185 -18.43 1.49 -1.20
CA HIS A 185 -19.24 1.59 0.02
C HIS A 185 -18.86 0.51 1.06
N SER A 186 -18.40 -0.65 0.57
CA SER A 186 -18.03 -1.81 1.41
C SER A 186 -16.65 -1.70 2.05
N VAL A 187 -15.84 -0.71 1.65
CA VAL A 187 -14.47 -0.49 2.13
C VAL A 187 -14.23 1.01 2.28
N VAL A 188 -13.56 1.42 3.36
CA VAL A 188 -13.11 2.81 3.50
C VAL A 188 -11.98 3.05 2.50
N SER A 189 -12.30 3.65 1.36
CA SER A 189 -11.37 3.81 0.25
C SER A 189 -11.48 5.17 -0.44
N TRP A 190 -10.38 5.58 -1.07
CA TRP A 190 -10.27 6.79 -1.87
C TRP A 190 -9.94 6.44 -3.32
N ASP A 191 -10.90 6.69 -4.22
CA ASP A 191 -10.73 6.47 -5.66
C ASP A 191 -10.21 7.74 -6.34
N ALA A 192 -8.93 7.76 -6.61
CA ALA A 192 -8.24 8.78 -7.37
C ALA A 192 -8.01 8.37 -8.84
N ASN A 193 -8.47 7.18 -9.26
CA ASN A 193 -8.24 6.64 -10.61
C ASN A 193 -9.44 6.81 -11.55
N SER A 194 -10.67 6.81 -11.03
CA SER A 194 -11.86 7.05 -11.84
C SER A 194 -11.83 8.48 -12.40
N GLY A 195 -12.26 8.64 -13.64
CA GLY A 195 -12.24 9.96 -14.32
C GLY A 195 -10.90 10.35 -14.95
N LYS A 196 -9.79 9.67 -14.65
CA LYS A 196 -8.47 9.94 -15.25
C LYS A 196 -8.19 9.04 -16.45
N THR A 197 -7.37 9.49 -17.38
CA THR A 197 -6.90 8.68 -18.51
C THR A 197 -5.82 7.69 -18.07
N ALA A 198 -5.53 6.69 -18.90
CA ALA A 198 -4.44 5.75 -18.64
C ALA A 198 -3.07 6.46 -18.63
N GLU A 199 -2.90 7.41 -19.52
CA GLU A 199 -1.67 8.21 -19.66
C GLU A 199 -1.40 9.01 -18.38
N GLU A 200 -2.44 9.67 -17.82
CA GLU A 200 -2.34 10.39 -16.54
C GLU A 200 -1.96 9.47 -15.39
N LEU A 201 -2.59 8.29 -15.29
CA LEU A 201 -2.31 7.34 -14.21
C LEU A 201 -0.88 6.80 -14.29
N LEU A 202 -0.44 6.39 -15.48
CA LEU A 202 0.91 5.87 -15.70
C LEU A 202 1.97 6.95 -15.47
N TYR A 203 1.73 8.19 -15.93
CA TYR A 203 2.64 9.30 -15.70
C TYR A 203 2.85 9.57 -14.20
N ARG A 204 1.79 9.45 -13.39
CA ARG A 204 1.86 9.60 -11.93
C ARG A 204 2.62 8.47 -11.26
N LEU A 205 2.28 7.23 -11.60
CA LEU A 205 2.92 6.04 -11.03
C LEU A 205 4.42 5.97 -11.36
N GLU A 206 4.82 6.50 -12.52
CA GLU A 206 6.22 6.54 -12.96
C GLU A 206 7.14 7.34 -12.01
N ALA A 207 6.59 8.14 -11.09
CA ALA A 207 7.39 8.81 -10.06
C ALA A 207 8.20 7.81 -9.21
N LEU A 208 7.62 6.67 -8.85
CA LEU A 208 8.25 5.68 -7.96
C LEU A 208 9.50 5.02 -8.59
N PRO A 209 9.43 4.45 -9.81
CA PRO A 209 10.62 3.96 -10.49
C PRO A 209 11.70 5.03 -10.70
N LEU A 210 11.32 6.27 -11.02
CA LEU A 210 12.29 7.35 -11.20
C LEU A 210 13.00 7.71 -9.88
N ILE A 211 12.27 7.76 -8.76
CA ILE A 211 12.85 7.98 -7.43
C ILE A 211 13.88 6.89 -7.12
N ALA A 212 13.55 5.62 -7.41
CA ALA A 212 14.46 4.49 -7.21
C ALA A 212 15.69 4.58 -8.13
N GLU A 213 15.48 4.80 -9.43
CA GLU A 213 16.54 4.83 -10.46
C GLU A 213 17.51 6.00 -10.26
N GLN A 214 17.03 7.14 -9.75
CA GLN A 214 17.85 8.31 -9.40
C GLN A 214 18.52 8.18 -8.01
N GLY A 215 18.19 7.14 -7.24
CA GLY A 215 18.75 6.93 -5.90
C GLY A 215 18.29 7.96 -4.86
N LEU A 216 17.11 8.57 -5.05
CA LEU A 216 16.56 9.58 -4.15
C LEU A 216 15.96 8.96 -2.88
N SER A 217 15.50 7.72 -2.96
CA SER A 217 15.07 6.91 -1.82
C SER A 217 15.44 5.45 -2.02
N CYS A 218 15.51 4.69 -0.93
CA CYS A 218 15.67 3.23 -0.91
C CYS A 218 14.44 2.52 -0.33
N ALA A 219 13.50 3.25 0.27
CA ALA A 219 12.38 2.67 1.02
C ALA A 219 11.05 3.34 0.67
N ALA A 220 10.09 2.52 0.31
CA ALA A 220 8.70 2.94 0.10
C ALA A 220 7.72 1.81 0.40
N LYS A 221 6.45 2.17 0.54
CA LYS A 221 5.32 1.26 0.65
C LYS A 221 4.04 1.91 0.14
N ASP A 222 3.15 1.14 -0.50
CA ASP A 222 1.82 1.61 -0.87
C ASP A 222 0.90 1.74 0.36
N ILE A 223 -0.01 2.71 0.36
CA ILE A 223 -1.02 2.87 1.42
C ILE A 223 -2.16 1.90 1.15
N SER A 224 -2.16 0.79 1.88
CA SER A 224 -3.11 -0.30 1.72
C SER A 224 -4.21 -0.31 2.81
N ASN A 225 -4.88 -1.43 2.98
CA ASN A 225 -6.03 -1.56 3.88
C ASN A 225 -5.74 -1.34 5.38
N ALA A 226 -4.48 -1.20 5.79
CA ALA A 226 -4.12 -0.77 7.13
C ALA A 226 -4.35 0.75 7.35
N GLY A 227 -4.65 1.49 6.28
CA GLY A 227 -4.74 2.95 6.28
C GLY A 227 -3.37 3.62 6.38
N ILE A 228 -3.35 4.94 6.46
CA ILE A 228 -2.11 5.74 6.40
C ILE A 228 -1.20 5.41 7.59
N LEU A 229 -1.66 5.63 8.82
CA LEU A 229 -0.83 5.41 10.01
C LEU A 229 -0.48 3.94 10.23
N GLY A 230 -1.39 3.03 9.87
CA GLY A 230 -1.13 1.59 9.95
C GLY A 230 -0.04 1.15 8.96
N THR A 231 -0.07 1.64 7.73
CA THR A 231 0.95 1.32 6.71
C THR A 231 2.32 1.88 7.08
N ILE A 232 2.39 3.13 7.55
CA ILE A 232 3.64 3.72 8.06
C ILE A 232 4.21 2.88 9.20
N SER A 233 3.36 2.48 10.15
CA SER A 233 3.77 1.67 11.30
C SER A 233 4.28 0.29 10.86
N ILE A 234 3.69 -0.35 9.84
CA ILE A 234 4.17 -1.61 9.28
C ILE A 234 5.55 -1.44 8.63
N MET A 235 5.77 -0.35 7.87
CA MET A 235 7.07 -0.05 7.27
C MET A 235 8.15 0.13 8.34
N LEU A 236 7.85 0.87 9.40
CA LEU A 236 8.76 1.09 10.52
C LEU A 236 9.01 -0.18 11.33
N GLU A 237 7.98 -0.99 11.60
CA GLU A 237 8.14 -2.31 12.24
C GLU A 237 9.09 -3.19 11.43
N ASN A 238 8.91 -3.26 10.12
CA ASN A 238 9.73 -4.07 9.22
C ASN A 238 11.20 -3.59 9.19
N SER A 239 11.43 -2.28 9.28
CA SER A 239 12.76 -1.68 9.35
C SER A 239 13.42 -1.82 10.73
N GLY A 240 12.67 -2.25 11.75
CA GLY A 240 13.14 -2.26 13.16
C GLY A 240 13.34 -0.86 13.73
N LYS A 241 12.61 0.13 13.24
CA LYS A 241 12.71 1.56 13.58
C LYS A 241 11.42 2.05 14.25
N GLY A 242 11.51 3.23 14.86
CA GLY A 242 10.37 4.03 15.28
C GLY A 242 10.15 5.21 14.35
N GLY A 243 9.25 6.11 14.75
CA GLY A 243 8.99 7.33 14.00
C GLY A 243 8.15 8.33 14.77
N PHE A 244 8.29 9.57 14.35
CA PHE A 244 7.46 10.68 14.79
C PHE A 244 6.58 11.11 13.61
N ILE A 245 5.28 11.28 13.82
CA ILE A 245 4.30 11.69 12.81
C ILE A 245 3.50 12.88 13.33
N ASP A 246 3.40 13.92 12.53
CA ASP A 246 2.59 15.10 12.79
C ASP A 246 1.29 15.04 11.97
N LEU A 247 0.15 14.94 12.63
CA LEU A 247 -1.15 14.88 11.96
C LEU A 247 -1.46 16.14 11.15
N ALA A 248 -1.00 17.30 11.60
CA ALA A 248 -1.22 18.57 10.89
C ALA A 248 -0.47 18.63 9.54
N ALA A 249 0.58 17.84 9.38
CA ALA A 249 1.36 17.77 8.14
C ALA A 249 0.80 16.74 7.13
N ILE A 250 -0.19 15.93 7.50
CA ILE A 250 -0.77 14.91 6.61
C ILE A 250 -1.65 15.60 5.56
N PRO A 251 -1.30 15.51 4.26
CA PRO A 251 -2.18 15.97 3.20
C PRO A 251 -3.52 15.22 3.22
N HIS A 252 -4.65 15.93 3.29
CA HIS A 252 -5.97 15.31 3.25
C HIS A 252 -7.01 16.22 2.55
N PRO A 253 -8.09 15.65 1.99
CA PRO A 253 -9.16 16.42 1.38
C PRO A 253 -9.98 17.16 2.45
N GLU A 254 -10.30 18.43 2.25
CA GLU A 254 -11.05 19.27 3.21
C GLU A 254 -12.44 18.71 3.60
N ASN A 255 -13.08 17.95 2.70
CA ASN A 255 -14.42 17.41 2.88
C ASN A 255 -14.47 16.01 3.50
N ILE A 256 -13.33 15.46 3.90
CA ILE A 256 -13.23 14.14 4.55
C ILE A 256 -12.72 14.34 5.99
N PRO A 257 -13.41 13.84 7.03
CA PRO A 257 -12.89 13.88 8.39
C PRO A 257 -11.51 13.20 8.46
N LEU A 258 -10.57 13.79 9.19
CA LEU A 258 -9.20 13.28 9.27
C LEU A 258 -9.18 11.79 9.69
N ILE A 259 -9.97 11.40 10.68
CA ILE A 259 -10.03 10.02 11.18
C ILE A 259 -10.46 9.04 10.07
N ASP A 260 -11.41 9.41 9.22
CA ASP A 260 -11.82 8.59 8.07
C ASP A 260 -10.70 8.51 7.03
N TRP A 261 -10.00 9.65 6.80
CA TRP A 261 -8.88 9.71 5.87
C TRP A 261 -7.72 8.82 6.31
N LEU A 262 -7.41 8.80 7.60
CA LEU A 262 -6.36 7.94 8.17
C LEU A 262 -6.61 6.45 7.95
N HIS A 263 -7.87 6.02 7.83
CA HIS A 263 -8.25 4.64 7.54
C HIS A 263 -8.40 4.33 6.04
N CYS A 264 -8.41 5.37 5.16
CA CYS A 264 -8.63 5.16 3.76
C CYS A 264 -7.54 4.28 3.11
N PHE A 265 -8.00 3.24 2.42
CA PHE A 265 -7.23 2.58 1.40
C PHE A 265 -7.11 3.51 0.18
N GLN A 266 -5.91 3.68 -0.35
CA GLN A 266 -5.61 4.63 -1.40
C GLN A 266 -5.47 3.96 -2.76
N SER A 267 -6.16 4.43 -3.80
CA SER A 267 -5.90 3.99 -5.18
C SER A 267 -4.61 4.58 -5.74
N PHE A 268 -4.18 5.73 -5.21
CA PHE A 268 -2.83 6.30 -5.36
C PHE A 268 -2.42 6.89 -4.02
N GLY A 269 -1.55 6.22 -3.33
CA GLY A 269 -0.98 6.67 -2.06
C GLY A 269 0.26 5.86 -1.72
N PHE A 270 1.35 6.54 -1.39
CA PHE A 270 2.64 5.92 -1.07
C PHE A 270 3.29 6.65 0.09
N ILE A 271 3.94 5.89 0.96
CA ILE A 271 4.84 6.42 1.99
C ILE A 271 6.28 6.09 1.60
N LEU A 272 7.18 7.07 1.73
CA LEU A 272 8.59 6.92 1.46
C LEU A 272 9.41 7.35 2.68
N SER A 273 10.54 6.69 2.90
CA SER A 273 11.59 7.10 3.83
C SER A 273 12.73 7.69 3.00
N VAL A 274 13.02 8.97 3.18
CA VAL A 274 13.87 9.75 2.28
C VAL A 274 14.91 10.52 3.10
N LYS A 275 16.16 10.47 2.70
CA LYS A 275 17.18 11.32 3.33
C LYS A 275 16.82 12.79 3.17
N PRO A 276 16.97 13.64 4.23
CA PRO A 276 16.56 15.05 4.18
C PRO A 276 17.09 15.82 2.96
N ASP A 277 18.33 15.55 2.54
CA ASP A 277 18.95 16.18 1.36
C ASP A 277 18.21 15.88 0.04
N ASN A 278 17.44 14.79 -0.02
CA ASN A 278 16.69 14.37 -1.20
C ASN A 278 15.20 14.72 -1.12
N SER A 279 14.70 15.14 0.04
CA SER A 279 13.26 15.29 0.28
C SER A 279 12.61 16.26 -0.69
N GLN A 280 13.25 17.41 -0.97
CA GLN A 280 12.72 18.37 -1.92
C GLN A 280 12.65 17.79 -3.33
N SER A 281 13.69 17.10 -3.79
CA SER A 281 13.72 16.48 -5.13
C SER A 281 12.63 15.40 -5.30
N VAL A 282 12.34 14.62 -4.25
CA VAL A 282 11.24 13.65 -4.24
C VAL A 282 9.90 14.35 -4.33
N MET A 283 9.68 15.41 -3.55
CA MET A 283 8.43 16.18 -3.59
C MET A 283 8.22 16.88 -4.95
N ASP A 284 9.28 17.40 -5.56
CA ASP A 284 9.23 18.03 -6.88
C ASP A 284 8.80 17.02 -7.96
N LEU A 285 9.34 15.78 -7.93
CA LEU A 285 8.92 14.71 -8.84
C LEU A 285 7.44 14.37 -8.73
N PHE A 286 6.87 14.40 -7.53
CA PHE A 286 5.43 14.21 -7.33
C PHE A 286 4.63 15.44 -7.79
N ALA A 287 5.08 16.65 -7.47
CA ALA A 287 4.41 17.90 -7.84
C ALA A 287 4.31 18.07 -9.37
N GLU A 288 5.38 17.73 -10.13
CA GLU A 288 5.38 17.71 -11.60
C GLU A 288 4.30 16.80 -12.18
N ARG A 289 3.83 15.81 -11.39
CA ARG A 289 2.80 14.83 -11.76
C ARG A 289 1.44 15.12 -11.16
N ASN A 290 1.26 16.33 -10.62
CA ASN A 290 0.04 16.74 -9.92
C ASN A 290 -0.35 15.79 -8.76
N ILE A 291 0.65 15.29 -8.04
CA ILE A 291 0.50 14.52 -6.81
C ILE A 291 0.88 15.41 -5.63
N THR A 292 -0.01 15.46 -4.65
CA THR A 292 0.29 16.15 -3.39
C THR A 292 1.21 15.31 -2.55
N SER A 293 2.31 15.89 -2.09
CA SER A 293 3.23 15.23 -1.18
C SER A 293 3.68 16.18 -0.06
N GLY A 294 4.02 15.61 1.08
CA GLY A 294 4.48 16.39 2.23
C GLY A 294 5.33 15.54 3.18
N ILE A 295 6.28 16.20 3.85
CA ILE A 295 7.02 15.62 4.97
C ILE A 295 6.06 15.61 6.16
N ILE A 296 5.64 14.42 6.59
CA ILE A 296 4.68 14.22 7.68
C ILE A 296 5.33 13.85 9.00
N GLY A 297 6.64 13.68 9.02
CA GLY A 297 7.42 13.27 10.19
C GLY A 297 8.78 12.76 9.80
N HIS A 298 9.40 12.00 10.71
CA HIS A 298 10.72 11.42 10.49
C HIS A 298 10.88 10.06 11.16
N VAL A 299 11.83 9.29 10.69
CA VAL A 299 12.21 7.98 11.25
C VAL A 299 13.11 8.18 12.46
N THR A 300 12.87 7.43 13.54
CA THR A 300 13.67 7.44 14.77
C THR A 300 14.40 6.11 14.96
N ASP A 301 15.48 6.13 15.78
CA ASP A 301 16.27 4.91 16.04
C ASP A 301 15.69 4.03 17.17
N ASP A 302 14.67 4.53 17.87
CA ASP A 302 13.93 3.73 18.83
C ASP A 302 12.86 2.86 18.12
N SER A 303 12.23 1.97 18.86
CA SER A 303 11.16 1.11 18.29
C SER A 303 9.77 1.65 18.64
N VAL A 304 9.60 2.97 18.69
CA VAL A 304 8.36 3.61 19.13
C VAL A 304 7.83 4.53 18.03
N VAL A 305 6.57 4.35 17.65
CA VAL A 305 5.85 5.27 16.77
C VAL A 305 5.05 6.22 17.63
N THR A 306 5.32 7.51 17.51
CA THR A 306 4.59 8.59 18.17
C THR A 306 3.84 9.44 17.18
N VAL A 307 2.69 9.95 17.59
CA VAL A 307 1.84 10.81 16.77
C VAL A 307 1.56 12.09 17.54
N ARG A 308 1.67 13.23 16.87
CA ARG A 308 1.37 14.55 17.41
C ARG A 308 0.10 15.13 16.79
N GLN A 309 -0.73 15.73 17.63
CA GLN A 309 -1.80 16.65 17.25
C GLN A 309 -1.66 17.91 18.13
N ASP A 310 -1.45 19.05 17.50
CA ASP A 310 -1.15 20.32 18.18
C ASP A 310 0.04 20.22 19.16
N GLN A 311 -0.22 20.36 20.47
CA GLN A 311 0.80 20.27 21.52
C GLN A 311 0.85 18.89 22.19
N GLU A 312 -0.10 18.00 21.87
CA GLU A 312 -0.18 16.67 22.45
C GLU A 312 0.59 15.66 21.58
N THR A 313 1.36 14.78 22.23
CA THR A 313 2.04 13.67 21.57
C THR A 313 1.76 12.39 22.32
N LEU A 314 1.28 11.37 21.62
CA LEU A 314 0.99 10.05 22.18
C LEU A 314 1.70 8.95 21.41
N THR A 315 1.93 7.82 22.08
CA THR A 315 2.46 6.61 21.48
C THR A 315 1.37 5.89 20.71
N LEU A 316 1.60 5.67 19.39
CA LEU A 316 0.74 4.83 18.57
C LEU A 316 1.14 3.34 18.73
N PHE A 317 2.44 3.00 18.60
CA PHE A 317 2.97 1.65 18.82
C PHE A 317 4.32 1.69 19.52
N ASP A 318 4.54 0.73 20.40
CA ASP A 318 5.86 0.40 20.97
C ASP A 318 6.22 -1.03 20.56
N PHE A 319 7.01 -1.17 19.50
CA PHE A 319 7.33 -2.47 18.89
C PHE A 319 8.17 -3.39 19.79
N ARG A 320 8.59 -2.94 20.95
CA ARG A 320 9.16 -3.81 21.99
C ARG A 320 8.07 -4.64 22.70
N LYS A 321 6.81 -4.19 22.65
CA LYS A 321 5.63 -4.79 23.31
C LYS A 321 4.56 -5.17 22.30
N ASP A 322 4.36 -4.31 21.30
CA ASP A 322 3.33 -4.45 20.27
C ASP A 322 3.93 -5.16 19.04
N ALA A 323 3.11 -5.86 18.29
CA ALA A 323 3.44 -6.35 16.97
C ALA A 323 2.22 -6.18 16.05
N ILE A 324 2.43 -5.69 14.84
CA ILE A 324 1.41 -5.57 13.81
C ILE A 324 1.47 -6.80 12.92
N THR A 325 2.57 -6.98 12.20
CA THR A 325 2.88 -8.16 11.39
C THR A 325 3.84 -9.11 12.12
N GLY A 326 4.62 -8.57 13.04
CA GLY A 326 5.72 -9.26 13.72
C GLY A 326 6.90 -9.57 12.81
N ILE A 327 6.93 -8.99 11.60
CA ILE A 327 8.04 -9.16 10.66
C ILE A 327 9.02 -8.00 10.87
N ARG A 328 10.26 -8.36 11.16
CA ARG A 328 11.37 -7.41 11.26
C ARG A 328 12.52 -7.94 10.42
N TYR A 329 13.11 -7.05 9.63
CA TYR A 329 14.32 -7.38 8.90
C TYR A 329 15.51 -7.38 9.87
N GLU A 330 16.12 -8.55 10.04
CA GLU A 330 17.35 -8.69 10.80
C GLU A 330 18.51 -8.36 9.86
N ARG A 331 19.18 -7.22 10.11
CA ARG A 331 20.45 -6.91 9.43
C ARG A 331 21.48 -7.91 9.91
N GLY A 332 21.88 -8.83 9.04
CA GLY A 332 22.93 -9.83 9.27
C GLY A 332 24.31 -9.19 9.41
#